data_6c245374a2491dd18987d2f530268460
#
_entry.id   6c245374a2491dd18987d2f530268460
#
_cell.length_a   1.000
_cell.length_b   1.000
_cell.length_c   1.000
_cell.angle_alpha   90.00
_cell.angle_beta   90.00
_cell.angle_gamma   90.00
#
_symmetry.space_group_name_H-M   'P 1'
#
loop_
_entity.id
_entity.type
_entity.pdbx_description
1 polymer ?
#
loop_
_entity_poly.entity_id
_entity_poly.type
_entity_poly.pdbx_seq_one_letter_code
_entity_poly.pdbx_strand_id
1 'polypeptide(L)'
;REVALWLAREGASVVVNDLGVAVDGTGESDAPADLVVKEIIAEGGKAVSSFDSVADFESASNIVKTAIDNFGGVDVLCHPAGILRDRMIFNMTEEEWDAVLQVHLYGAFNMVRNVVPHMIKQNYGRIVLFSSGSGLGASGQGNYAAAKEGMVGFTRAISKELEPYNIMVNAVYPGGSTRMTDTVPQSTTDLRQQQREAVGLDVQRDRSQPPEEYRDPANNAPKVVYLCTEAADGITGQVIGTSGWALSLYSPRHVIKSIHKNGKWTLDELDDLIPISLAEGLINPVPVDTPK
;
A
#
# COMPACT_ATOMS: atom_id res chain seq x y z
N ARG A 1 8.04 8.24 8.65
CA ARG A 1 8.35 9.40 9.49
C ARG A 1 7.13 10.30 9.62
N GLU A 2 6.64 10.96 8.56
CA GLU A 2 5.64 12.03 8.62
C GLU A 2 4.32 11.60 9.32
N VAL A 3 3.84 10.39 9.05
CA VAL A 3 2.64 9.86 9.72
C VAL A 3 2.86 9.72 11.24
N ALA A 4 4.03 9.25 11.66
CA ALA A 4 4.37 9.11 13.09
C ALA A 4 4.40 10.48 13.80
N LEU A 5 5.01 11.49 13.18
CA LEU A 5 5.03 12.86 13.72
C LEU A 5 3.62 13.44 13.83
N TRP A 6 2.79 13.29 12.79
CA TRP A 6 1.41 13.78 12.81
C TRP A 6 0.55 13.08 13.88
N LEU A 7 0.64 11.74 13.99
CA LEU A 7 -0.06 10.99 15.05
C LEU A 7 0.34 11.49 16.44
N ALA A 8 1.64 11.73 16.67
CA ALA A 8 2.13 12.24 17.95
C ALA A 8 1.63 13.66 18.23
N ARG A 9 1.57 14.55 17.23
CA ARG A 9 1.00 15.92 17.35
C ARG A 9 -0.48 15.90 17.69
N GLU A 10 -1.22 14.91 17.20
CA GLU A 10 -2.64 14.69 17.57
C GLU A 10 -2.80 13.94 18.91
N GLY A 11 -1.70 13.72 19.66
CA GLY A 11 -1.71 13.17 21.01
C GLY A 11 -1.55 11.67 21.12
N ALA A 12 -1.31 10.95 20.03
CA ALA A 12 -1.05 9.51 20.08
C ALA A 12 0.31 9.22 20.72
N SER A 13 0.39 8.10 21.46
CA SER A 13 1.65 7.47 21.85
C SER A 13 2.10 6.53 20.73
N VAL A 14 3.32 6.68 20.22
CA VAL A 14 3.75 6.06 18.96
C VAL A 14 4.87 5.05 19.17
N VAL A 15 4.68 3.83 18.68
CA VAL A 15 5.79 2.89 18.42
C VAL A 15 6.29 3.14 17.02
N VAL A 16 7.53 3.58 16.87
CA VAL A 16 8.20 3.74 15.58
C VAL A 16 9.02 2.49 15.34
N ASN A 17 8.57 1.66 14.39
CA ASN A 17 9.30 0.46 14.01
C ASN A 17 10.00 0.66 12.66
N ASP A 18 11.30 0.44 12.63
CA ASP A 18 12.11 0.39 11.41
C ASP A 18 13.26 -0.59 11.60
N LEU A 19 13.37 -1.60 10.74
CA LEU A 19 14.46 -2.58 10.77
C LEU A 19 15.83 -1.94 10.41
N GLY A 20 15.81 -0.72 9.87
CA GLY A 20 17.04 0.01 9.55
C GLY A 20 17.76 -0.50 8.32
N VAL A 21 17.06 -1.18 7.41
CA VAL A 21 17.60 -1.70 6.16
C VAL A 21 17.56 -0.66 5.04
N ALA A 22 18.37 -0.86 4.01
CA ALA A 22 18.31 -0.11 2.76
C ALA A 22 17.02 -0.43 1.97
N VAL A 23 16.78 0.30 0.88
CA VAL A 23 15.56 0.17 0.05
C VAL A 23 15.39 -1.23 -0.53
N ASP A 24 16.48 -1.95 -0.77
CA ASP A 24 16.49 -3.34 -1.26
C ASP A 24 16.39 -4.40 -0.16
N GLY A 25 16.34 -3.97 1.10
CA GLY A 25 16.25 -4.85 2.27
C GLY A 25 17.60 -5.31 2.81
N THR A 26 18.71 -4.72 2.39
CA THR A 26 20.07 -5.05 2.88
C THR A 26 20.54 -4.09 3.97
N GLY A 27 21.54 -4.51 4.76
CA GLY A 27 22.11 -3.69 5.84
C GLY A 27 21.25 -3.69 7.10
N GLU A 28 21.79 -3.06 8.16
CA GLU A 28 21.11 -2.91 9.46
C GLU A 28 21.53 -1.58 10.12
N SER A 29 20.56 -0.85 10.68
CA SER A 29 20.81 0.38 11.44
C SER A 29 19.61 0.74 12.32
N ASP A 30 19.80 0.93 13.59
CA ASP A 30 18.75 1.37 14.52
C ASP A 30 18.44 2.88 14.39
N ALA A 31 19.27 3.62 13.68
CA ALA A 31 19.21 5.07 13.58
C ALA A 31 17.89 5.64 13.02
N PRO A 32 17.23 5.06 11.99
CA PRO A 32 16.02 5.66 11.45
C PRO A 32 14.86 5.76 12.44
N ALA A 33 14.57 4.69 13.19
CA ALA A 33 13.50 4.70 14.20
C ALA A 33 13.84 5.67 15.35
N ASP A 34 15.04 5.62 15.87
CA ASP A 34 15.49 6.47 16.99
C ASP A 34 15.48 7.96 16.62
N LEU A 35 15.82 8.32 15.40
CA LEU A 35 15.75 9.70 14.95
C LEU A 35 14.31 10.23 14.98
N VAL A 36 13.36 9.47 14.50
CA VAL A 36 11.93 9.87 14.51
C VAL A 36 11.40 9.93 15.95
N VAL A 37 11.78 9.00 16.82
CA VAL A 37 11.41 9.02 18.25
C VAL A 37 11.97 10.27 18.93
N LYS A 38 13.22 10.66 18.68
CA LYS A 38 13.82 11.89 19.21
C LYS A 38 13.08 13.14 18.75
N GLU A 39 12.67 13.19 17.49
CA GLU A 39 11.87 14.31 16.97
C GLU A 39 10.52 14.40 17.66
N ILE A 40 9.79 13.29 17.80
CA ILE A 40 8.51 13.25 18.51
C ILE A 40 8.66 13.73 19.97
N ILE A 41 9.67 13.25 20.68
CA ILE A 41 9.93 13.65 22.07
C ILE A 41 10.31 15.13 22.16
N ALA A 42 11.10 15.64 21.23
CA ALA A 42 11.48 17.06 21.17
C ALA A 42 10.28 17.97 20.93
N GLU A 43 9.25 17.51 20.21
CA GLU A 43 7.96 18.21 20.03
C GLU A 43 6.98 18.01 21.22
N GLY A 44 7.38 17.29 22.28
CA GLY A 44 6.56 17.05 23.47
C GLY A 44 5.62 15.83 23.37
N GLY A 45 5.71 15.05 22.29
CA GLY A 45 4.96 13.81 22.10
C GLY A 45 5.57 12.62 22.87
N LYS A 46 4.93 11.46 22.74
CA LYS A 46 5.37 10.20 23.36
C LYS A 46 5.67 9.17 22.29
N ALA A 47 6.88 8.63 22.27
CA ALA A 47 7.27 7.59 21.34
C ALA A 47 8.33 6.65 21.91
N VAL A 48 8.38 5.42 21.39
CA VAL A 48 9.45 4.44 21.62
C VAL A 48 9.83 3.78 20.29
N SER A 49 11.08 3.34 20.18
CA SER A 49 11.59 2.64 19.00
C SER A 49 11.31 1.13 19.11
N SER A 50 11.18 0.48 17.97
CA SER A 50 11.28 -0.96 17.79
C SER A 50 12.10 -1.23 16.52
N PHE A 51 12.83 -2.36 16.49
CA PHE A 51 13.73 -2.74 15.41
C PHE A 51 13.45 -4.14 14.90
N ASP A 52 12.25 -4.64 15.17
CA ASP A 52 11.80 -5.98 14.82
C ASP A 52 11.33 -6.07 13.36
N SER A 53 11.53 -7.24 12.76
CA SER A 53 11.11 -7.50 11.38
C SER A 53 9.61 -7.77 11.29
N VAL A 54 8.93 -7.10 10.38
CA VAL A 54 7.52 -7.42 10.06
C VAL A 54 7.39 -8.72 9.25
N ALA A 55 8.45 -9.15 8.58
CA ALA A 55 8.46 -10.34 7.73
C ALA A 55 8.40 -11.65 8.52
N ASP A 56 8.76 -11.64 9.80
CA ASP A 56 8.69 -12.77 10.72
C ASP A 56 7.51 -12.59 11.69
N PHE A 57 6.75 -13.64 11.93
CA PHE A 57 5.52 -13.57 12.72
C PHE A 57 5.79 -13.31 14.21
N GLU A 58 6.82 -13.93 14.78
CA GLU A 58 7.19 -13.76 16.19
C GLU A 58 7.80 -12.37 16.41
N SER A 59 8.66 -11.94 15.51
CA SER A 59 9.24 -10.60 15.50
C SER A 59 8.14 -9.52 15.40
N ALA A 60 7.17 -9.69 14.51
CA ALA A 60 6.01 -8.79 14.43
C ALA A 60 5.17 -8.76 15.73
N SER A 61 5.10 -9.87 16.46
CA SER A 61 4.48 -9.91 17.79
C SER A 61 5.23 -9.04 18.81
N ASN A 62 6.55 -8.95 18.74
CA ASN A 62 7.36 -8.10 19.61
C ASN A 62 7.06 -6.60 19.38
N ILE A 63 6.82 -6.20 18.12
CA ILE A 63 6.42 -4.81 17.81
C ILE A 63 5.12 -4.45 18.54
N VAL A 64 4.13 -5.35 18.46
CA VAL A 64 2.83 -5.15 19.15
C VAL A 64 3.00 -5.17 20.67
N LYS A 65 3.81 -6.10 21.17
CA LYS A 65 4.14 -6.17 22.60
C LYS A 65 4.80 -4.88 23.09
N THR A 66 5.66 -4.25 22.29
CA THR A 66 6.27 -2.97 22.62
C THR A 66 5.21 -1.87 22.85
N ALA A 67 4.14 -1.84 22.04
CA ALA A 67 3.04 -0.90 22.26
C ALA A 67 2.29 -1.18 23.57
N ILE A 68 1.98 -2.44 23.83
CA ILE A 68 1.24 -2.85 25.03
C ILE A 68 2.03 -2.59 26.30
N ASP A 69 3.32 -2.94 26.31
CA ASP A 69 4.18 -2.79 27.48
C ASP A 69 4.45 -1.31 27.84
N ASN A 70 4.55 -0.43 26.84
CA ASN A 70 4.85 0.97 27.06
C ASN A 70 3.59 1.86 27.18
N PHE A 71 2.50 1.51 26.49
CA PHE A 71 1.33 2.38 26.36
C PHE A 71 0.00 1.72 26.78
N GLY A 72 0.02 0.42 27.11
CA GLY A 72 -1.14 -0.30 27.64
C GLY A 72 -2.09 -0.87 26.60
N GLY A 73 -1.90 -0.59 25.31
CA GLY A 73 -2.78 -1.08 24.23
C GLY A 73 -2.28 -0.71 22.85
N VAL A 74 -3.10 -1.01 21.82
CA VAL A 74 -2.85 -0.66 20.43
C VAL A 74 -4.17 -0.29 19.75
N ASP A 75 -4.35 0.97 19.40
CA ASP A 75 -5.56 1.51 18.80
C ASP A 75 -5.42 1.66 17.28
N VAL A 76 -4.22 1.94 16.81
CA VAL A 76 -3.92 2.25 15.41
C VAL A 76 -2.76 1.40 14.91
N LEU A 77 -2.93 0.79 13.72
CA LEU A 77 -1.87 0.20 12.93
C LEU A 77 -1.72 0.94 11.61
N CYS A 78 -0.59 1.61 11.40
CA CYS A 78 -0.14 2.06 10.10
C CYS A 78 1.00 1.17 9.62
N HIS A 79 0.85 0.49 8.47
CA HIS A 79 1.84 -0.44 7.95
C HIS A 79 2.49 0.05 6.65
N PRO A 80 3.49 0.94 6.71
CA PRO A 80 4.23 1.43 5.55
C PRO A 80 5.47 0.60 5.18
N ALA A 81 5.84 -0.40 5.98
CA ALA A 81 7.05 -1.21 5.76
C ALA A 81 7.11 -1.79 4.35
N GLY A 82 8.28 -1.75 3.75
CA GLY A 82 8.44 -2.24 2.38
C GLY A 82 9.83 -2.08 1.82
N ILE A 83 10.14 -2.92 0.83
CA ILE A 83 11.38 -2.92 0.04
C ILE A 83 11.06 -2.97 -1.45
N LEU A 84 12.04 -2.67 -2.29
CA LEU A 84 11.96 -2.82 -3.75
C LEU A 84 13.06 -3.76 -4.24
N ARG A 85 12.68 -4.70 -5.12
CA ARG A 85 13.57 -5.52 -5.92
C ARG A 85 13.01 -5.61 -7.34
N ASP A 86 13.07 -4.47 -8.02
CA ASP A 86 12.50 -4.30 -9.36
C ASP A 86 13.29 -5.10 -10.39
N ARG A 87 12.60 -5.94 -11.14
CA ARG A 87 13.15 -6.76 -12.21
C ARG A 87 12.06 -7.14 -13.21
N MET A 88 12.40 -7.15 -14.49
CA MET A 88 11.49 -7.71 -15.50
C MET A 88 11.26 -9.19 -15.20
N ILE A 89 10.02 -9.68 -15.37
CA ILE A 89 9.60 -11.02 -14.94
C ILE A 89 10.49 -12.16 -15.51
N PHE A 90 10.97 -11.99 -16.73
CA PHE A 90 11.84 -12.98 -17.38
C PHE A 90 13.27 -13.03 -16.82
N ASN A 91 13.65 -12.12 -15.93
CA ASN A 91 14.93 -12.05 -15.23
C ASN A 91 14.79 -12.05 -13.71
N MET A 92 13.56 -12.02 -13.17
CA MET A 92 13.30 -11.97 -11.74
C MET A 92 13.67 -13.30 -11.09
N THR A 93 14.45 -13.26 -10.01
CA THR A 93 14.76 -14.45 -9.22
C THR A 93 13.68 -14.76 -8.19
N GLU A 94 13.65 -16.01 -7.71
CA GLU A 94 12.76 -16.41 -6.61
C GLU A 94 13.04 -15.61 -5.34
N GLU A 95 14.30 -15.32 -5.03
CA GLU A 95 14.69 -14.50 -3.86
C GLU A 95 14.19 -13.06 -3.97
N GLU A 96 14.24 -12.45 -5.19
CA GLU A 96 13.71 -11.10 -5.42
C GLU A 96 12.18 -11.08 -5.28
N TRP A 97 11.51 -12.14 -5.68
CA TRP A 97 10.08 -12.33 -5.52
C TRP A 97 9.71 -12.50 -4.04
N ASP A 98 10.30 -13.49 -3.38
CA ASP A 98 9.96 -13.88 -2.01
C ASP A 98 10.25 -12.75 -1.01
N ALA A 99 11.40 -12.09 -1.12
CA ALA A 99 11.76 -10.99 -0.22
C ALA A 99 10.72 -9.86 -0.25
N VAL A 100 10.22 -9.50 -1.43
CA VAL A 100 9.19 -8.45 -1.55
C VAL A 100 7.86 -8.91 -0.97
N LEU A 101 7.41 -10.13 -1.26
CA LEU A 101 6.17 -10.65 -0.69
C LEU A 101 6.25 -10.79 0.83
N GLN A 102 7.36 -11.27 1.36
CA GLN A 102 7.59 -11.45 2.81
C GLN A 102 7.45 -10.12 3.57
N VAL A 103 8.09 -9.06 3.09
CA VAL A 103 8.03 -7.77 3.80
C VAL A 103 6.66 -7.11 3.63
N HIS A 104 6.10 -7.11 2.41
CA HIS A 104 4.87 -6.37 2.15
C HIS A 104 3.61 -7.13 2.55
N LEU A 105 3.40 -8.32 1.98
CA LEU A 105 2.13 -9.04 2.12
C LEU A 105 2.09 -9.88 3.40
N TYR A 106 3.14 -10.67 3.64
CA TYR A 106 3.24 -11.40 4.90
C TYR A 106 3.42 -10.45 6.08
N GLY A 107 4.20 -9.36 5.93
CA GLY A 107 4.35 -8.34 6.96
C GLY A 107 3.01 -7.69 7.32
N ALA A 108 2.18 -7.36 6.35
CA ALA A 108 0.83 -6.85 6.61
C ALA A 108 -0.03 -7.87 7.36
N PHE A 109 -0.01 -9.14 6.93
CA PHE A 109 -0.71 -10.22 7.64
C PHE A 109 -0.20 -10.39 9.07
N ASN A 110 1.12 -10.46 9.27
CA ASN A 110 1.74 -10.65 10.58
C ASN A 110 1.33 -9.52 11.55
N MET A 111 1.43 -8.26 11.10
CA MET A 111 1.07 -7.12 11.94
C MET A 111 -0.43 -7.11 12.25
N VAL A 112 -1.29 -7.26 11.24
CA VAL A 112 -2.75 -7.30 11.45
C VAL A 112 -3.14 -8.43 12.38
N ARG A 113 -2.61 -9.65 12.15
CA ARG A 113 -2.94 -10.83 12.97
C ARG A 113 -2.55 -10.65 14.44
N ASN A 114 -1.46 -9.92 14.71
CA ASN A 114 -1.00 -9.67 16.07
C ASN A 114 -1.76 -8.51 16.76
N VAL A 115 -2.20 -7.46 16.06
CA VAL A 115 -2.95 -6.36 16.69
C VAL A 115 -4.43 -6.67 16.88
N VAL A 116 -5.06 -7.42 15.96
CA VAL A 116 -6.52 -7.66 15.92
C VAL A 116 -7.07 -8.25 17.21
N PRO A 117 -6.45 -9.24 17.90
CA PRO A 117 -6.97 -9.74 19.17
C PRO A 117 -7.11 -8.68 20.26
N HIS A 118 -6.21 -7.70 20.28
CA HIS A 118 -6.25 -6.58 21.23
C HIS A 118 -7.34 -5.59 20.84
N MET A 119 -7.45 -5.24 19.57
CA MET A 119 -8.47 -4.34 19.04
C MET A 119 -9.89 -4.92 19.22
N ILE A 120 -10.10 -6.23 19.03
CA ILE A 120 -11.38 -6.90 19.31
C ILE A 120 -11.74 -6.79 20.79
N LYS A 121 -10.77 -7.05 21.68
CA LYS A 121 -11.02 -6.99 23.13
C LYS A 121 -11.42 -5.59 23.59
N GLN A 122 -10.87 -4.54 22.99
CA GLN A 122 -11.20 -3.15 23.32
C GLN A 122 -12.39 -2.60 22.51
N ASN A 123 -12.90 -3.37 21.51
CA ASN A 123 -13.96 -2.98 20.59
C ASN A 123 -13.65 -1.66 19.85
N TYR A 124 -12.40 -1.49 19.45
CA TYR A 124 -11.91 -0.33 18.71
C TYR A 124 -10.61 -0.67 17.97
N GLY A 125 -10.46 -0.16 16.77
CA GLY A 125 -9.22 -0.24 16.01
C GLY A 125 -9.26 0.52 14.70
N ARG A 126 -8.11 1.02 14.26
CA ARG A 126 -7.90 1.66 12.95
C ARG A 126 -6.68 1.05 12.29
N ILE A 127 -6.87 0.48 11.13
CA ILE A 127 -5.80 -0.20 10.37
C ILE A 127 -5.67 0.48 9.01
N VAL A 128 -4.48 1.01 8.71
CA VAL A 128 -4.15 1.62 7.43
C VAL A 128 -2.98 0.88 6.81
N LEU A 129 -3.25 0.15 5.71
CA LEU A 129 -2.25 -0.60 4.95
C LEU A 129 -1.76 0.23 3.76
N PHE A 130 -0.45 0.36 3.62
CA PHE A 130 0.18 1.16 2.56
C PHE A 130 0.38 0.30 1.31
N SER A 131 -0.61 0.33 0.43
CA SER A 131 -0.54 -0.26 -0.89
C SER A 131 0.14 0.71 -1.89
N SER A 132 -0.10 0.57 -3.17
CA SER A 132 0.51 1.41 -4.22
C SER A 132 -0.32 1.37 -5.51
N GLY A 133 -0.29 2.48 -6.26
CA GLY A 133 -0.79 2.50 -7.64
C GLY A 133 -0.06 1.51 -8.57
N SER A 134 1.14 1.04 -8.20
CA SER A 134 1.84 -0.04 -8.92
C SER A 134 1.09 -1.37 -8.89
N GLY A 135 0.19 -1.59 -7.92
CA GLY A 135 -0.70 -2.74 -7.87
C GLY A 135 -1.65 -2.81 -9.08
N LEU A 136 -1.93 -1.68 -9.72
CA LEU A 136 -2.73 -1.62 -10.96
C LEU A 136 -1.94 -2.06 -12.21
N GLY A 137 -0.66 -2.38 -12.06
CA GLY A 137 0.25 -2.81 -13.10
C GLY A 137 1.40 -1.82 -13.31
N ALA A 138 2.63 -2.29 -13.12
CA ALA A 138 3.85 -1.52 -13.38
C ALA A 138 4.94 -2.46 -13.92
N SER A 139 5.44 -2.17 -15.12
CA SER A 139 6.52 -2.95 -15.74
C SER A 139 7.75 -3.01 -14.83
N GLY A 140 8.34 -4.19 -14.70
CA GLY A 140 9.50 -4.44 -13.83
C GLY A 140 9.17 -4.57 -12.34
N GLN A 141 7.90 -4.52 -11.93
CA GLN A 141 7.45 -4.63 -10.54
C GLN A 141 6.45 -5.77 -10.33
N GLY A 142 6.62 -6.91 -10.99
CA GLY A 142 5.70 -8.04 -10.85
C GLY A 142 5.49 -8.49 -9.41
N ASN A 143 6.58 -8.67 -8.65
CA ASN A 143 6.58 -8.99 -7.23
C ASN A 143 5.89 -7.90 -6.36
N TYR A 144 6.30 -6.66 -6.54
CA TYR A 144 5.76 -5.52 -5.80
C TYR A 144 4.28 -5.27 -6.11
N ALA A 145 3.89 -5.32 -7.39
CA ALA A 145 2.50 -5.17 -7.81
C ALA A 145 1.61 -6.28 -7.22
N ALA A 146 2.08 -7.55 -7.24
CA ALA A 146 1.38 -8.67 -6.63
C ALA A 146 1.18 -8.46 -5.12
N ALA A 147 2.22 -8.06 -4.40
CA ALA A 147 2.15 -7.80 -2.96
C ALA A 147 1.19 -6.64 -2.64
N LYS A 148 1.30 -5.54 -3.37
CA LYS A 148 0.49 -4.33 -3.12
C LYS A 148 -0.98 -4.52 -3.48
N GLU A 149 -1.30 -5.20 -4.59
CA GLU A 149 -2.69 -5.54 -4.92
C GLU A 149 -3.23 -6.65 -4.00
N GLY A 150 -2.38 -7.59 -3.56
CA GLY A 150 -2.72 -8.55 -2.51
C GLY A 150 -3.16 -7.88 -1.22
N MET A 151 -2.49 -6.79 -0.81
CA MET A 151 -2.90 -5.99 0.35
C MET A 151 -4.28 -5.34 0.16
N VAL A 152 -4.64 -4.92 -1.05
CA VAL A 152 -5.99 -4.40 -1.35
C VAL A 152 -7.05 -5.48 -1.18
N GLY A 153 -6.80 -6.69 -1.71
CA GLY A 153 -7.68 -7.85 -1.51
C GLY A 153 -7.83 -8.19 -0.03
N PHE A 154 -6.72 -8.22 0.69
CA PHE A 154 -6.67 -8.46 2.14
C PHE A 154 -7.47 -7.42 2.91
N THR A 155 -7.25 -6.11 2.65
CA THR A 155 -8.02 -5.00 3.24
C THR A 155 -9.53 -5.20 3.07
N ARG A 156 -9.99 -5.52 1.86
CA ARG A 156 -11.42 -5.72 1.57
C ARG A 156 -12.02 -6.93 2.26
N ALA A 157 -11.25 -8.00 2.44
CA ALA A 157 -11.71 -9.20 3.14
C ALA A 157 -11.86 -8.93 4.64
N ILE A 158 -10.77 -8.48 5.28
CA ILE A 158 -10.75 -8.31 6.73
C ILE A 158 -11.59 -7.13 7.22
N SER A 159 -11.86 -6.13 6.37
CA SER A 159 -12.77 -5.04 6.74
C SER A 159 -14.17 -5.54 7.08
N LYS A 160 -14.65 -6.58 6.38
CA LYS A 160 -15.95 -7.21 6.64
C LYS A 160 -15.96 -8.07 7.90
N GLU A 161 -14.82 -8.68 8.22
CA GLU A 161 -14.65 -9.52 9.39
C GLU A 161 -14.55 -8.69 10.68
N LEU A 162 -13.97 -7.47 10.57
CA LEU A 162 -13.58 -6.64 11.70
C LEU A 162 -14.56 -5.49 11.99
N GLU A 163 -15.40 -5.12 11.03
CA GLU A 163 -16.41 -4.07 11.20
C GLU A 163 -17.33 -4.32 12.41
N PRO A 164 -17.79 -5.55 12.72
CA PRO A 164 -18.62 -5.81 13.90
C PRO A 164 -17.94 -5.48 15.25
N TYR A 165 -16.63 -5.33 15.25
CA TYR A 165 -15.81 -4.98 16.43
C TYR A 165 -15.37 -3.51 16.44
N ASN A 166 -16.01 -2.66 15.61
CA ASN A 166 -15.63 -1.25 15.47
C ASN A 166 -14.16 -1.05 15.05
N ILE A 167 -13.67 -1.96 14.18
CA ILE A 167 -12.31 -1.89 13.62
C ILE A 167 -12.42 -1.54 12.14
N MET A 168 -11.97 -0.33 11.79
CA MET A 168 -11.96 0.15 10.40
C MET A 168 -10.64 -0.19 9.73
N VAL A 169 -10.69 -0.78 8.54
CA VAL A 169 -9.51 -1.21 7.78
C VAL A 169 -9.53 -0.60 6.40
N ASN A 170 -8.51 0.19 6.06
CA ASN A 170 -8.40 0.82 4.76
C ASN A 170 -7.00 0.64 4.16
N ALA A 171 -6.91 0.72 2.83
CA ALA A 171 -5.64 0.79 2.11
C ALA A 171 -5.44 2.19 1.54
N VAL A 172 -4.18 2.63 1.47
CA VAL A 172 -3.81 3.89 0.83
C VAL A 172 -2.86 3.66 -0.34
N TYR A 173 -3.01 4.48 -1.38
CA TYR A 173 -2.03 4.64 -2.46
C TYR A 173 -1.31 5.96 -2.25
N PRO A 174 -0.20 5.96 -1.51
CA PRO A 174 0.57 7.17 -1.27
C PRO A 174 1.32 7.60 -2.52
N GLY A 175 1.67 8.87 -2.59
CA GLY A 175 2.58 9.40 -3.60
C GLY A 175 3.53 10.40 -2.98
N GLY A 176 4.66 10.62 -3.63
CA GLY A 176 5.70 11.55 -3.16
C GLY A 176 7.08 11.08 -3.56
N SER A 177 8.06 11.98 -3.50
CA SER A 177 9.47 11.66 -3.71
C SER A 177 10.06 11.10 -2.42
N THR A 178 10.55 9.87 -2.49
CA THR A 178 11.16 9.17 -1.36
C THR A 178 12.41 8.43 -1.83
N ARG A 179 13.22 7.96 -0.92
CA ARG A 179 14.37 7.08 -1.24
C ARG A 179 13.97 5.91 -2.16
N MET A 180 12.75 5.35 -1.96
CA MET A 180 12.23 4.28 -2.81
C MET A 180 11.95 4.74 -4.25
N THR A 181 11.37 5.91 -4.43
CA THR A 181 11.09 6.46 -5.78
C THR A 181 12.37 6.83 -6.53
N ASP A 182 13.39 7.26 -5.82
CA ASP A 182 14.68 7.68 -6.38
C ASP A 182 15.53 6.52 -6.90
N THR A 183 15.23 5.27 -6.46
CA THR A 183 15.91 4.06 -6.96
C THR A 183 15.35 3.54 -8.28
N VAL A 184 14.19 4.04 -8.74
CA VAL A 184 13.59 3.61 -10.00
C VAL A 184 14.35 4.23 -11.17
N PRO A 185 14.96 3.44 -12.07
CA PRO A 185 15.68 3.98 -13.21
C PRO A 185 14.80 4.87 -14.09
N GLN A 186 15.35 5.97 -14.62
CA GLN A 186 14.64 6.90 -15.50
C GLN A 186 14.05 6.17 -16.72
N SER A 187 14.81 5.24 -17.32
CA SER A 187 14.34 4.41 -18.44
C SER A 187 13.08 3.60 -18.13
N THR A 188 12.94 3.12 -16.89
CA THR A 188 11.73 2.40 -16.45
C THR A 188 10.56 3.38 -16.29
N THR A 189 10.82 4.56 -15.77
CA THR A 189 9.83 5.64 -15.64
C THR A 189 9.32 6.07 -17.01
N ASP A 190 10.22 6.28 -17.96
CA ASP A 190 9.89 6.66 -19.34
C ASP A 190 9.08 5.57 -20.05
N LEU A 191 9.46 4.30 -19.89
CA LEU A 191 8.71 3.16 -20.41
C LEU A 191 7.27 3.11 -19.84
N ARG A 192 7.10 3.26 -18.56
CA ARG A 192 5.78 3.28 -17.91
C ARG A 192 4.93 4.44 -18.41
N GLN A 193 5.53 5.60 -18.60
CA GLN A 193 4.84 6.76 -19.13
C GLN A 193 4.41 6.52 -20.58
N GLN A 194 5.27 6.02 -21.44
CA GLN A 194 4.94 5.65 -22.83
C GLN A 194 3.78 4.64 -22.89
N GLN A 195 3.80 3.62 -22.04
CA GLN A 195 2.72 2.63 -21.95
C GLN A 195 1.39 3.26 -21.54
N ARG A 196 1.38 4.20 -20.61
CA ARG A 196 0.18 4.92 -20.18
C ARG A 196 -0.37 5.86 -21.28
N GLU A 197 0.52 6.59 -21.95
CA GLU A 197 0.16 7.46 -23.06
C GLU A 197 -0.44 6.65 -24.24
N ALA A 198 0.15 5.52 -24.56
CA ALA A 198 -0.29 4.65 -25.65
C ALA A 198 -1.71 4.08 -25.44
N VAL A 199 -2.15 3.90 -24.20
CA VAL A 199 -3.52 3.46 -23.86
C VAL A 199 -4.46 4.61 -23.48
N GLY A 200 -4.04 5.86 -23.68
CA GLY A 200 -4.89 7.03 -23.44
C GLY A 200 -5.16 7.36 -21.96
N LEU A 201 -4.40 6.79 -21.04
CA LEU A 201 -4.61 7.01 -19.59
C LEU A 201 -4.05 8.35 -19.07
N ASP A 202 -3.26 9.07 -19.88
CA ASP A 202 -2.63 10.35 -19.51
C ASP A 202 -3.06 11.55 -20.36
N VAL A 203 -4.20 11.48 -21.04
CA VAL A 203 -4.59 12.45 -22.08
C VAL A 203 -4.86 13.87 -21.58
N GLN A 204 -4.94 14.14 -20.29
CA GLN A 204 -5.32 15.47 -19.79
C GLN A 204 -4.63 15.94 -18.48
N ARG A 205 -3.49 15.40 -18.13
CA ARG A 205 -2.73 16.06 -17.05
C ARG A 205 -1.97 17.24 -17.64
N ASP A 206 -2.23 18.42 -17.08
CA ASP A 206 -1.39 19.58 -17.28
C ASP A 206 0.07 19.15 -17.11
N ARG A 207 0.88 19.27 -18.20
CA ARG A 207 2.27 18.85 -18.23
C ARG A 207 3.22 19.79 -17.47
N SER A 208 2.68 20.83 -16.80
CA SER A 208 3.46 21.60 -15.83
C SER A 208 3.94 20.62 -14.76
N GLN A 209 5.26 20.53 -14.57
CA GLN A 209 5.78 19.74 -13.46
C GLN A 209 5.21 20.35 -12.18
N PRO A 210 4.54 19.54 -11.33
CA PRO A 210 4.05 20.06 -10.07
C PRO A 210 5.24 20.62 -9.26
N PRO A 211 5.02 21.67 -8.47
CA PRO A 211 6.07 22.22 -7.62
C PRO A 211 6.63 21.15 -6.69
N GLU A 212 7.84 21.35 -6.20
CA GLU A 212 8.54 20.37 -5.35
C GLU A 212 7.71 20.00 -4.13
N GLU A 213 7.04 20.97 -3.54
CA GLU A 213 6.15 20.80 -2.36
C GLU A 213 5.00 19.81 -2.64
N TYR A 214 4.55 19.68 -3.88
CA TYR A 214 3.55 18.68 -4.25
C TYR A 214 4.07 17.25 -4.06
N ARG A 215 5.37 17.05 -4.26
CA ARG A 215 6.03 15.72 -4.14
C ARG A 215 6.50 15.40 -2.73
N ASP A 216 6.32 16.32 -1.78
CA ASP A 216 6.69 16.08 -0.39
C ASP A 216 5.87 14.93 0.20
N PRO A 217 6.50 13.86 0.72
CA PRO A 217 5.82 12.76 1.39
C PRO A 217 4.94 13.22 2.58
N ALA A 218 5.26 14.35 3.20
CA ALA A 218 4.48 14.94 4.29
C ALA A 218 3.03 15.21 3.89
N ASN A 219 2.73 15.44 2.61
CA ASN A 219 1.37 15.63 2.11
C ASN A 219 0.46 14.40 2.35
N ASN A 220 1.01 13.21 2.52
CA ASN A 220 0.22 12.01 2.80
C ASN A 220 -0.24 11.95 4.27
N ALA A 221 0.56 12.48 5.19
CA ALA A 221 0.39 12.26 6.62
C ALA A 221 -0.99 12.69 7.15
N PRO A 222 -1.50 13.92 6.93
CA PRO A 222 -2.80 14.32 7.47
C PRO A 222 -3.96 13.47 6.95
N LYS A 223 -3.87 12.98 5.70
CA LYS A 223 -4.90 12.13 5.08
C LYS A 223 -4.91 10.72 5.66
N VAL A 224 -3.73 10.18 5.95
CA VAL A 224 -3.58 8.87 6.63
C VAL A 224 -4.03 9.00 8.08
N VAL A 225 -3.62 10.05 8.78
CA VAL A 225 -4.01 10.27 10.18
C VAL A 225 -5.51 10.47 10.32
N TYR A 226 -6.17 11.16 9.38
CA TYR A 226 -7.63 11.24 9.35
C TYR A 226 -8.30 9.86 9.39
N LEU A 227 -7.79 8.88 8.62
CA LEU A 227 -8.30 7.49 8.63
C LEU A 227 -8.05 6.77 9.96
N CYS A 228 -7.19 7.29 10.82
CA CYS A 228 -6.89 6.76 12.15
C CYS A 228 -7.77 7.38 13.26
N THR A 229 -8.61 8.36 12.94
CA THR A 229 -9.48 9.04 13.89
C THR A 229 -10.91 8.49 13.91
N GLU A 230 -11.67 8.85 14.93
CA GLU A 230 -13.11 8.58 15.02
C GLU A 230 -13.93 9.32 13.94
N ALA A 231 -13.41 10.43 13.41
CA ALA A 231 -14.04 11.15 12.31
C ALA A 231 -14.15 10.33 11.00
N ALA A 232 -13.36 9.24 10.89
CA ALA A 232 -13.41 8.29 9.79
C ALA A 232 -14.28 7.06 10.08
N ASP A 233 -15.12 7.08 11.11
CA ASP A 233 -16.06 6.01 11.40
C ASP A 233 -16.96 5.72 10.18
N GLY A 234 -17.13 4.43 9.87
CA GLY A 234 -17.85 3.99 8.67
C GLY A 234 -17.04 4.01 7.37
N ILE A 235 -15.79 4.51 7.36
CA ILE A 235 -14.87 4.37 6.22
C ILE A 235 -14.06 3.09 6.42
N THR A 236 -14.46 2.00 5.76
CA THR A 236 -13.79 0.71 5.87
C THR A 236 -13.80 -0.04 4.54
N GLY A 237 -12.80 -0.86 4.27
CA GLY A 237 -12.64 -1.62 3.03
C GLY A 237 -12.29 -0.76 1.81
N GLN A 238 -11.94 0.50 2.00
CA GLN A 238 -11.69 1.46 0.92
C GLN A 238 -10.22 1.50 0.51
N VAL A 239 -9.99 1.94 -0.73
CA VAL A 239 -8.66 2.24 -1.27
C VAL A 239 -8.61 3.72 -1.60
N ILE A 240 -7.73 4.45 -0.93
CA ILE A 240 -7.69 5.91 -0.95
C ILE A 240 -6.34 6.38 -1.46
N GLY A 241 -6.35 7.16 -2.55
CA GLY A 241 -5.15 7.82 -3.06
C GLY A 241 -4.86 9.08 -2.26
N THR A 242 -3.62 9.21 -1.78
CA THR A 242 -3.19 10.34 -0.93
C THR A 242 -2.07 11.17 -1.53
N SER A 243 -1.81 11.01 -2.83
CA SER A 243 -0.69 11.63 -3.53
C SER A 243 -0.78 13.15 -3.58
N GLY A 244 0.31 13.83 -3.25
CA GLY A 244 0.43 15.28 -3.29
C GLY A 244 -0.72 15.98 -2.55
N TRP A 245 -1.35 16.96 -3.17
CA TRP A 245 -2.49 17.68 -2.61
C TRP A 245 -3.85 17.05 -2.92
N ALA A 246 -3.86 15.93 -3.67
CA ALA A 246 -5.08 15.22 -4.03
C ALA A 246 -5.48 14.18 -2.97
N LEU A 247 -6.77 13.95 -2.88
CA LEU A 247 -7.40 12.84 -2.16
C LEU A 247 -8.35 12.17 -3.15
N SER A 248 -8.20 10.86 -3.35
CA SER A 248 -8.98 10.12 -4.35
C SER A 248 -9.54 8.84 -3.76
N LEU A 249 -10.75 8.48 -4.13
CA LEU A 249 -11.35 7.19 -3.82
C LEU A 249 -11.27 6.29 -5.06
N TYR A 250 -10.68 5.10 -4.91
CA TYR A 250 -10.63 4.11 -5.98
C TYR A 250 -11.89 3.25 -5.96
N SER A 251 -12.44 2.99 -7.15
CA SER A 251 -13.60 2.13 -7.30
C SER A 251 -13.30 0.69 -6.88
N PRO A 252 -14.25 -0.04 -6.28
CA PRO A 252 -14.13 -1.49 -6.14
C PRO A 252 -14.19 -2.15 -7.52
N ARG A 253 -13.52 -3.30 -7.66
CA ARG A 253 -13.67 -4.13 -8.87
C ARG A 253 -15.07 -4.73 -8.90
N HIS A 254 -15.74 -4.63 -10.04
CA HIS A 254 -17.07 -5.22 -10.30
C HIS A 254 -17.15 -5.68 -11.75
N VAL A 255 -18.14 -6.52 -12.04
CA VAL A 255 -18.42 -6.96 -13.41
C VAL A 255 -18.96 -5.78 -14.22
N ILE A 256 -18.29 -5.42 -15.31
CA ILE A 256 -18.67 -4.30 -16.20
C ILE A 256 -19.41 -4.78 -17.46
N LYS A 257 -19.18 -6.02 -17.88
CA LYS A 257 -19.85 -6.67 -19.02
C LYS A 257 -20.03 -8.15 -18.73
N SER A 258 -21.12 -8.73 -19.22
CA SER A 258 -21.35 -10.17 -19.17
C SER A 258 -22.16 -10.63 -20.38
N ILE A 259 -21.95 -11.88 -20.81
CA ILE A 259 -22.79 -12.58 -21.77
C ILE A 259 -23.32 -13.87 -21.15
N HIS A 260 -24.51 -14.27 -21.50
CA HIS A 260 -25.18 -15.44 -20.97
C HIS A 260 -25.78 -16.31 -22.04
N LYS A 261 -25.81 -17.62 -21.86
CA LYS A 261 -26.59 -18.58 -22.64
C LYS A 261 -27.02 -19.76 -21.77
N ASN A 262 -27.99 -20.52 -22.23
CA ASN A 262 -28.36 -21.78 -21.60
C ASN A 262 -27.46 -22.91 -22.12
N GLY A 263 -26.71 -23.56 -21.22
CA GLY A 263 -25.81 -24.66 -21.54
C GLY A 263 -24.34 -24.25 -21.64
N LYS A 264 -23.51 -25.18 -22.13
CA LYS A 264 -22.05 -24.96 -22.25
C LYS A 264 -21.74 -24.13 -23.49
N TRP A 265 -20.72 -23.30 -23.38
CA TRP A 265 -20.13 -22.58 -24.52
C TRP A 265 -19.33 -23.54 -25.39
N THR A 266 -19.40 -23.33 -26.72
CA THR A 266 -18.45 -23.89 -27.68
C THR A 266 -17.41 -22.84 -28.04
N LEU A 267 -16.25 -23.24 -28.58
CA LEU A 267 -15.24 -22.29 -29.05
C LEU A 267 -15.77 -21.41 -30.18
N ASP A 268 -16.49 -21.98 -31.13
CA ASP A 268 -17.06 -21.23 -32.25
C ASP A 268 -18.02 -20.12 -31.77
N GLU A 269 -18.89 -20.43 -30.77
CA GLU A 269 -19.77 -19.40 -30.18
C GLU A 269 -18.98 -18.29 -29.49
N LEU A 270 -17.86 -18.61 -28.84
CA LEU A 270 -17.01 -17.62 -28.20
C LEU A 270 -16.24 -16.78 -29.20
N ASP A 271 -15.78 -17.40 -30.32
CA ASP A 271 -15.11 -16.70 -31.40
C ASP A 271 -16.04 -15.67 -32.07
N ASP A 272 -17.32 -15.98 -32.20
CA ASP A 272 -18.33 -15.08 -32.79
C ASP A 272 -18.73 -13.95 -31.79
N LEU A 273 -18.89 -14.27 -30.53
CA LEU A 273 -19.54 -13.37 -29.57
C LEU A 273 -18.55 -12.49 -28.76
N ILE A 274 -17.38 -12.98 -28.38
CA ILE A 274 -16.44 -12.20 -27.59
C ILE A 274 -16.01 -10.90 -28.27
N PRO A 275 -15.64 -10.90 -29.57
CA PRO A 275 -15.20 -9.69 -30.24
C PRO A 275 -16.22 -8.55 -30.25
N ILE A 276 -17.50 -8.88 -30.41
CA ILE A 276 -18.60 -7.90 -30.49
C ILE A 276 -19.29 -7.60 -29.17
N SER A 277 -18.81 -8.18 -28.07
CA SER A 277 -19.40 -8.02 -26.73
C SER A 277 -18.35 -7.68 -25.67
N LEU A 278 -17.72 -8.68 -25.09
CA LEU A 278 -16.77 -8.47 -23.99
C LEU A 278 -15.52 -7.69 -24.42
N ALA A 279 -15.04 -7.96 -25.65
CA ALA A 279 -13.83 -7.31 -26.16
C ALA A 279 -14.09 -5.94 -26.81
N GLU A 280 -15.34 -5.60 -27.09
CA GLU A 280 -15.68 -4.27 -27.64
C GLU A 280 -15.30 -3.16 -26.65
N GLY A 281 -14.42 -2.24 -27.09
CA GLY A 281 -13.92 -1.16 -26.25
C GLY A 281 -12.96 -1.61 -25.14
N LEU A 282 -12.40 -2.83 -25.21
CA LEU A 282 -11.38 -3.33 -24.29
C LEU A 282 -10.10 -2.50 -24.46
N ILE A 283 -9.62 -1.95 -23.34
CA ILE A 283 -8.32 -1.26 -23.29
C ILE A 283 -7.29 -2.24 -22.74
N ASN A 284 -6.37 -2.67 -23.59
CA ASN A 284 -5.24 -3.48 -23.16
C ASN A 284 -4.20 -2.62 -22.43
N PRO A 285 -3.55 -3.14 -21.37
CA PRO A 285 -2.50 -2.40 -20.63
C PRO A 285 -1.31 -1.98 -21.50
N VAL A 286 -1.06 -2.72 -22.59
CA VAL A 286 -0.04 -2.40 -23.60
C VAL A 286 -0.71 -2.59 -24.96
N PRO A 287 -0.54 -1.64 -25.91
CA PRO A 287 -1.05 -1.81 -27.27
C PRO A 287 -0.49 -3.07 -27.94
N VAL A 288 -1.32 -3.79 -28.69
CA VAL A 288 -0.95 -5.04 -29.37
C VAL A 288 0.16 -4.80 -30.41
N ASP A 289 0.21 -3.60 -30.99
CA ASP A 289 1.12 -3.21 -32.08
C ASP A 289 2.40 -2.52 -31.60
N THR A 290 2.73 -2.62 -30.32
CA THR A 290 4.00 -2.06 -29.83
C THR A 290 5.18 -2.82 -30.45
N PRO A 291 6.09 -2.18 -31.22
CA PRO A 291 7.24 -2.88 -31.79
C PRO A 291 8.07 -3.55 -30.72
N LYS A 292 8.48 -4.79 -30.98
CA LYS A 292 9.33 -5.58 -30.07
C LYS A 292 10.75 -5.07 -30.05
#